data_91451345273464d8cf57db5ea301aa7b
#
_entry.id   91451345273464d8cf57db5ea301aa7b
#
_cell.length_a   1.000
_cell.length_b   1.000
_cell.length_c   1.000
_cell.angle_alpha   90.00
_cell.angle_beta   90.00
_cell.angle_gamma   90.00
#
_symmetry.space_group_name_H-M   'P 1'
#
loop_
_entity.id
_entity.type
_entity.pdbx_description
1 polymer ?
#
loop_
_entity_poly.entity_id
_entity_poly.type
_entity_poly.pdbx_seq_one_letter_code
_entity_poly.pdbx_strand_id
1 'polypeptide(L)'
;MINRLHILTESHTYTDYYTEFVKYKGKKIKIVVKFESNRFVAHLYLLTNLGLNEFAHSSDFECDVNKFNCDFDSIDKNKKIKMINTLKDLARDYITKIF
;
A
#
# COMPACT_ATOMS: atom_id res chain seq x y z
N MET A 1 -23.89 12.10 5.97
CA MET A 1 -22.63 12.45 5.29
C MET A 1 -21.85 11.20 4.98
N ILE A 2 -21.36 11.07 3.77
CA ILE A 2 -20.55 9.93 3.35
C ILE A 2 -19.07 10.26 3.56
N ASN A 3 -18.38 9.43 4.34
CA ASN A 3 -16.93 9.58 4.50
C ASN A 3 -16.23 9.00 3.28
N ARG A 4 -15.36 9.80 2.68
CA ARG A 4 -14.59 9.39 1.51
C ARG A 4 -13.11 9.38 1.84
N LEU A 5 -12.42 8.42 1.26
CA LEU A 5 -10.97 8.37 1.32
C LEU A 5 -10.43 9.41 0.31
N HIS A 6 -9.55 10.28 0.78
CA HIS A 6 -8.92 11.31 -0.04
C HIS A 6 -7.45 11.01 -0.23
N ILE A 7 -6.98 11.04 -1.47
CA ILE A 7 -5.57 10.86 -1.78
C ILE A 7 -4.89 12.22 -1.63
N LEU A 8 -3.89 12.30 -0.76
CA LEU A 8 -3.17 13.53 -0.49
C LEU A 8 -1.91 13.66 -1.35
N THR A 9 -1.10 12.62 -1.41
CA THR A 9 0.13 12.59 -2.21
C THR A 9 0.41 11.20 -2.71
N GLU A 10 1.15 11.10 -3.83
CA GLU A 10 1.62 9.85 -4.39
C GLU A 10 3.06 10.04 -4.84
N SER A 11 3.91 9.04 -4.63
CA SER A 11 5.29 9.10 -5.09
C SER A 11 5.91 7.72 -5.22
N HIS A 12 6.99 7.63 -6.00
CA HIS A 12 7.79 6.43 -6.18
C HIS A 12 9.20 6.71 -5.68
N THR A 13 9.82 5.71 -5.04
CA THR A 13 11.19 5.83 -4.52
C THR A 13 12.00 4.60 -4.87
N TYR A 14 13.30 4.62 -4.55
CA TYR A 14 14.17 3.47 -4.79
C TYR A 14 13.84 2.28 -3.90
N THR A 15 13.54 2.54 -2.63
CA THR A 15 13.26 1.49 -1.65
C THR A 15 11.79 1.12 -1.63
N ASP A 16 10.93 2.13 -1.76
CA ASP A 16 9.48 1.95 -1.77
C ASP A 16 9.03 2.07 -3.20
N TYR A 17 8.42 1.04 -3.72
CA TYR A 17 7.97 1.09 -5.10
C TYR A 17 6.86 2.12 -5.31
N TYR A 18 5.96 2.23 -4.36
CA TYR A 18 4.88 3.20 -4.40
C TYR A 18 4.58 3.68 -2.99
N THR A 19 4.37 4.97 -2.86
CA THR A 19 3.99 5.57 -1.58
C THR A 19 2.86 6.55 -1.81
N GLU A 20 1.83 6.49 -0.99
CA GLU A 20 0.79 7.51 -1.00
C GLU A 20 0.32 7.83 0.41
N PHE A 21 -0.13 9.06 0.60
CA PHE A 21 -0.83 9.47 1.81
C PHE A 21 -2.29 9.64 1.47
N VAL A 22 -3.15 9.06 2.32
CA VAL A 22 -4.59 9.19 2.18
C VAL A 22 -5.18 9.71 3.49
N LYS A 23 -6.36 10.28 3.41
CA LYS A 23 -7.09 10.74 4.59
C LYS A 23 -8.47 10.11 4.60
N TYR A 24 -8.84 9.52 5.73
CA TYR A 24 -10.15 8.89 5.90
C TYR A 24 -10.66 9.11 7.31
N LYS A 25 -11.85 9.69 7.44
CA LYS A 25 -12.47 10.00 8.73
C LYS A 25 -11.52 10.77 9.66
N GLY A 26 -10.81 11.75 9.11
CA GLY A 26 -9.86 12.56 9.87
C GLY A 26 -8.53 11.90 10.16
N LYS A 27 -8.35 10.65 9.79
CA LYS A 27 -7.10 9.91 10.01
C LYS A 27 -6.22 10.01 8.76
N LYS A 28 -4.93 10.27 8.96
CA LYS A 28 -3.94 10.33 7.90
C LYS A 28 -3.17 9.02 7.88
N ILE A 29 -3.18 8.36 6.73
CA ILE A 29 -2.62 7.02 6.60
C ILE A 29 -1.63 7.01 5.44
N LYS A 30 -0.46 6.39 5.67
CA LYS A 30 0.54 6.18 4.64
C LYS A 30 0.42 4.75 4.12
N ILE A 31 0.29 4.60 2.80
CA ILE A 31 0.31 3.30 2.14
C ILE A 31 1.63 3.18 1.41
N VAL A 32 2.38 2.13 1.71
CA VAL A 32 3.66 1.85 1.08
C VAL A 32 3.59 0.48 0.44
N VAL A 33 3.88 0.40 -0.87
CA VAL A 33 3.98 -0.87 -1.57
C VAL A 33 5.43 -1.11 -1.91
N LYS A 34 6.01 -2.16 -1.34
CA LYS A 34 7.40 -2.55 -1.52
C LYS A 34 7.51 -3.92 -2.16
N PHE A 35 8.62 -4.15 -2.83
CA PHE A 35 8.98 -5.50 -3.27
C PHE A 35 9.92 -6.10 -2.24
N GLU A 36 9.45 -7.11 -1.54
CA GLU A 36 10.26 -7.80 -0.52
C GLU A 36 9.93 -9.29 -0.52
N SER A 37 10.94 -10.12 -0.29
CA SER A 37 10.79 -11.59 -0.31
C SER A 37 10.16 -12.08 -1.61
N ASN A 38 10.58 -11.49 -2.73
CA ASN A 38 10.15 -11.85 -4.09
C ASN A 38 8.65 -11.63 -4.34
N ARG A 39 8.06 -10.67 -3.67
CA ARG A 39 6.64 -10.30 -3.88
C ARG A 39 6.42 -8.84 -3.52
N PHE A 40 5.31 -8.30 -4.00
CA PHE A 40 4.89 -6.96 -3.61
C PHE A 40 4.08 -7.05 -2.31
N VAL A 41 4.42 -6.21 -1.36
CA VAL A 41 3.77 -6.16 -0.05
C VAL A 41 3.32 -4.73 0.22
N ALA A 42 2.09 -4.57 0.65
CA ALA A 42 1.58 -3.28 1.08
C ALA A 42 1.68 -3.17 2.60
N HIS A 43 2.15 -2.02 3.06
CA HIS A 43 2.23 -1.70 4.49
C HIS A 43 1.39 -0.46 4.75
N LEU A 44 0.60 -0.47 5.80
CA LEU A 44 -0.27 0.64 6.18
C LEU A 44 0.20 1.24 7.50
N TYR A 45 0.43 2.55 7.50
CA TYR A 45 0.90 3.29 8.69
C TYR A 45 -0.11 4.36 9.04
N LEU A 46 -0.41 4.47 10.33
CA LEU A 46 -1.26 5.55 10.84
C LEU A 46 -0.37 6.66 11.40
N LEU A 47 -0.62 7.89 10.96
CA LEU A 47 0.09 9.05 11.51
C LEU A 47 -0.55 9.46 12.83
N THR A 48 0.26 9.46 13.88
CA THR A 48 -0.13 9.86 15.23
C THR A 48 0.81 10.96 15.72
N ASN A 49 0.58 11.46 16.93
CA ASN A 49 1.48 12.42 17.57
C ASN A 49 2.88 11.86 17.79
N LEU A 50 3.00 10.53 17.80
CA LEU A 50 4.29 9.85 17.98
C LEU A 50 4.93 9.43 16.66
N GLY A 51 4.36 9.83 15.53
CA GLY A 51 4.86 9.52 14.21
C GLY A 51 4.03 8.47 13.49
N LEU A 52 4.65 7.80 12.51
CA LEU A 52 3.98 6.77 11.71
C LEU A 52 4.10 5.42 12.39
N ASN A 53 2.96 4.77 12.62
CA ASN A 53 2.92 3.46 13.24
C ASN A 53 2.23 2.47 12.32
N GLU A 54 2.91 1.39 11.95
CA GLU A 54 2.34 0.36 11.11
C GLU A 54 1.22 -0.35 11.87
N PHE A 55 0.05 -0.48 11.23
CA PHE A 55 -1.10 -1.15 11.84
C PHE A 55 -1.63 -2.31 11.01
N ALA A 56 -1.19 -2.46 9.76
CA ALA A 56 -1.63 -3.55 8.89
C ALA A 56 -0.69 -3.71 7.72
N HIS A 57 -0.73 -4.87 7.09
CA HIS A 57 -0.01 -5.13 5.86
C HIS A 57 -0.82 -6.11 5.00
N SER A 58 -0.34 -6.37 3.78
CA SER A 58 -1.15 -7.09 2.79
C SER A 58 -1.60 -8.49 3.23
N SER A 59 -0.90 -9.12 4.15
CA SER A 59 -1.35 -10.42 4.67
C SER A 59 -2.66 -10.31 5.47
N ASP A 60 -3.05 -9.12 5.90
CA ASP A 60 -4.28 -8.90 6.65
C ASP A 60 -5.49 -8.73 5.73
N PHE A 61 -5.31 -8.39 4.48
CA PHE A 61 -6.41 -8.07 3.57
C PHE A 61 -6.30 -8.72 2.19
N GLU A 62 -5.28 -9.51 1.93
CA GLU A 62 -5.07 -10.10 0.62
C GLU A 62 -4.41 -11.47 0.73
N CYS A 63 -4.87 -12.40 -0.10
CA CYS A 63 -4.21 -13.69 -0.23
C CYS A 63 -2.89 -13.50 -0.95
N ASP A 64 -1.86 -14.16 -0.47
CA ASP A 64 -0.54 -14.05 -1.01
C ASP A 64 -0.37 -14.89 -2.27
N VAL A 65 -0.67 -14.28 -3.41
CA VAL A 65 -0.64 -14.95 -4.71
C VAL A 65 0.30 -14.28 -5.70
N ASN A 66 1.06 -13.28 -5.26
CA ASN A 66 1.85 -12.48 -6.19
C ASN A 66 3.36 -12.72 -6.06
N LYS A 67 3.74 -13.93 -5.70
CA LYS A 67 5.15 -14.27 -5.55
C LYS A 67 5.82 -14.43 -6.91
N PHE A 68 6.99 -13.84 -7.07
CA PHE A 68 7.78 -13.90 -8.30
C PHE A 68 9.02 -14.75 -8.08
N ASN A 69 9.54 -15.35 -9.16
CA ASN A 69 10.75 -16.15 -9.13
C ASN A 69 11.96 -15.39 -9.65
N CYS A 70 11.91 -14.06 -9.64
CA CYS A 70 12.97 -13.21 -10.17
C CYS A 70 13.09 -11.94 -9.35
N ASP A 71 14.18 -11.21 -9.60
CA ASP A 71 14.42 -9.93 -8.96
C ASP A 71 13.45 -8.86 -9.46
N PHE A 72 13.30 -7.81 -8.65
CA PHE A 72 12.43 -6.68 -8.99
C PHE A 72 12.70 -6.13 -10.39
N ASP A 73 13.98 -5.93 -10.73
CA ASP A 73 14.36 -5.35 -12.02
C ASP A 73 14.04 -6.26 -13.21
N SER A 74 13.85 -7.55 -12.96
CA SER A 74 13.54 -8.54 -13.99
C SER A 74 12.04 -8.68 -14.25
N ILE A 75 11.21 -8.04 -13.45
CA ILE A 75 9.76 -8.11 -13.60
C ILE A 75 9.31 -7.15 -14.69
N ASP A 76 8.41 -7.61 -15.57
CA ASP A 76 7.83 -6.78 -16.60
C ASP A 76 7.17 -5.52 -15.99
N LYS A 77 7.43 -4.37 -16.60
CA LYS A 77 6.93 -3.09 -16.13
C LYS A 77 5.41 -3.08 -15.99
N ASN A 78 4.70 -3.66 -16.93
CA ASN A 78 3.23 -3.70 -16.89
C ASN A 78 2.73 -4.55 -15.72
N LYS A 79 3.43 -5.65 -15.41
CA LYS A 79 3.11 -6.47 -14.26
C LYS A 79 3.35 -5.72 -12.96
N LYS A 80 4.44 -4.98 -12.87
CA LYS A 80 4.73 -4.16 -11.69
C LYS A 80 3.59 -3.18 -11.44
N ILE A 81 3.20 -2.44 -12.46
CA ILE A 81 2.13 -1.44 -12.37
C ILE A 81 0.81 -2.10 -11.95
N LYS A 82 0.49 -3.23 -12.56
CA LYS A 82 -0.74 -3.96 -12.24
C LYS A 82 -0.76 -4.42 -10.78
N MET A 83 0.34 -4.98 -10.30
CA MET A 83 0.41 -5.46 -8.92
C MET A 83 0.33 -4.32 -7.91
N ILE A 84 1.01 -3.21 -8.19
CA ILE A 84 0.96 -2.04 -7.32
C ILE A 84 -0.46 -1.49 -7.25
N ASN A 85 -1.11 -1.35 -8.39
CA ASN A 85 -2.48 -0.84 -8.43
C ASN A 85 -3.46 -1.76 -7.69
N THR A 86 -3.28 -3.07 -7.85
CA THR A 86 -4.11 -4.06 -7.16
C THR A 86 -3.94 -3.93 -5.64
N LEU A 87 -2.71 -3.90 -5.15
CA LEU A 87 -2.44 -3.79 -3.72
C LEU A 87 -2.89 -2.44 -3.16
N LYS A 88 -2.70 -1.38 -3.93
CA LYS A 88 -3.14 -0.05 -3.55
C LYS A 88 -4.66 0.00 -3.37
N ASP A 89 -5.40 -0.58 -4.32
CA ASP A 89 -6.86 -0.61 -4.25
C ASP A 89 -7.36 -1.46 -3.09
N LEU A 90 -6.72 -2.60 -2.86
CA LEU A 90 -7.05 -3.46 -1.72
C LEU A 90 -6.76 -2.76 -0.39
N ALA A 91 -5.64 -2.04 -0.31
CA ALA A 91 -5.29 -1.30 0.89
C ALA A 91 -6.31 -0.20 1.19
N ARG A 92 -6.72 0.55 0.17
CA ARG A 92 -7.73 1.59 0.32
C ARG A 92 -9.07 1.01 0.78
N ASP A 93 -9.47 -0.11 0.19
CA ASP A 93 -10.71 -0.79 0.57
C ASP A 93 -10.65 -1.28 2.01
N TYR A 94 -9.51 -1.84 2.41
CA TYR A 94 -9.31 -2.31 3.78
C TYR A 94 -9.44 -1.17 4.80
N ILE A 95 -8.84 -0.01 4.49
CA ILE A 95 -8.93 1.18 5.34
C ILE A 95 -10.40 1.56 5.57
N THR A 96 -11.20 1.55 4.53
CA THR A 96 -12.62 1.93 4.64
C THR A 96 -13.44 0.91 5.41
N LYS A 97 -12.94 -0.32 5.56
CA LYS A 97 -13.64 -1.36 6.30
C LYS A 97 -13.33 -1.36 7.78
N ILE A 98 -12.10 -1.01 8.17
CA ILE A 98 -11.67 -1.10 9.57
C ILE A 98 -11.83 0.20 10.35
N PHE A 99 -11.97 1.31 9.69
CA PHE A 99 -12.14 2.61 10.35
C PHE A 99 -13.54 3.19 10.24
#